data_89e387739a9eac467a88012bd2ea16e4
#
_entry.id   89e387739a9eac467a88012bd2ea16e4
#
_cell.length_a   1.000
_cell.length_b   1.000
_cell.length_c   1.000
_cell.angle_alpha   90.00
_cell.angle_beta   90.00
_cell.angle_gamma   90.00
#
_symmetry.space_group_name_H-M   'P 1'
#
loop_
_entity.id
_entity.type
_entity.pdbx_description
1 polymer ?
#
loop_
_entity_poly.entity_id
_entity_poly.type
_entity_poly.pdbx_seq_one_letter_code
_entity_poly.pdbx_strand_id
1 'polypeptide(L)'
;MEVEVKFYAMLREIANKKVERVSLSAKSSVRDLVDLLVDRYGEEFGNYIYDGEKRVRNYLSFVLNGVNVNSLDGFDTPLNDGDTLSLLPPVGGG
;
A
#
# COMPACT_ATOMS: atom_id res chain seq x y z
N MET A 1 12.10 -6.14 10.06
CA MET A 1 11.13 -7.09 9.52
C MET A 1 11.00 -6.95 8.01
N GLU A 2 10.56 -8.01 7.35
CA GLU A 2 10.31 -7.99 5.91
C GLU A 2 8.84 -8.21 5.62
N VAL A 3 8.33 -7.41 4.69
CA VAL A 3 6.94 -7.56 4.23
C VAL A 3 6.95 -7.62 2.70
N GLU A 4 5.90 -8.20 2.16
CA GLU A 4 5.72 -8.30 0.72
C GLU A 4 4.60 -7.36 0.29
N VAL A 5 4.83 -6.61 -0.79
CA VAL A 5 3.82 -5.72 -1.35
C VAL A 5 3.47 -6.21 -2.74
N LYS A 6 2.16 -6.34 -3.01
CA LYS A 6 1.68 -6.73 -4.32
C LYS A 6 1.01 -5.54 -4.99
N PHE A 7 1.46 -5.24 -6.20
CA PHE A 7 0.94 -4.13 -7.00
C PHE A 7 0.02 -4.66 -8.09
N TYR A 8 -1.05 -3.92 -8.35
CA TYR A 8 -2.02 -4.28 -9.38
C TYR A 8 -2.34 -3.07 -10.23
N ALA A 9 -2.76 -3.32 -11.46
CA ALA A 9 -3.24 -2.30 -12.40
C ALA A 9 -2.25 -1.13 -12.51
N MET A 10 -2.72 0.10 -12.33
CA MET A 10 -1.90 1.30 -12.53
C MET A 10 -0.68 1.32 -11.60
N LEU A 11 -0.82 0.86 -10.36
CA LEU A 11 0.34 0.84 -9.45
C LEU A 11 1.39 -0.16 -9.91
N ARG A 12 0.98 -1.25 -10.54
CA ARG A 12 1.93 -2.19 -11.15
C ARG A 12 2.71 -1.50 -12.28
N GLU A 13 2.03 -0.69 -13.07
CA GLU A 13 2.70 0.03 -14.15
C GLU A 13 3.64 1.11 -13.61
N ILE A 14 3.22 1.86 -12.60
CA ILE A 14 4.06 2.91 -12.01
C ILE A 14 5.30 2.29 -11.35
N ALA A 15 5.13 1.23 -10.57
CA ALA A 15 6.23 0.58 -9.89
C ALA A 15 7.08 -0.28 -10.83
N ASN A 16 6.52 -0.66 -11.97
CA ASN A 16 7.15 -1.52 -12.96
C ASN A 16 7.54 -2.88 -12.38
N LYS A 17 6.69 -3.41 -11.50
CA LYS A 17 6.85 -4.75 -10.93
C LYS A 17 5.54 -5.19 -10.29
N LYS A 18 5.37 -6.49 -10.15
CA LYS A 18 4.16 -7.07 -9.56
C LYS A 18 4.27 -7.23 -8.05
N VAL A 19 5.46 -7.46 -7.56
CA VAL A 19 5.72 -7.77 -6.16
C VAL A 19 7.03 -7.12 -5.75
N GLU A 20 7.07 -6.61 -4.53
CA GLU A 20 8.31 -6.10 -3.97
C GLU A 20 8.40 -6.51 -2.51
N ARG A 21 9.61 -6.93 -2.10
CA ARG A 21 9.90 -7.15 -0.69
C ARG A 21 10.51 -5.90 -0.11
N VAL A 22 10.02 -5.52 1.06
CA VAL A 22 10.42 -4.28 1.70
C VAL A 22 10.87 -4.59 3.12
N SER A 23 12.02 -4.05 3.49
CA SER A 23 12.53 -4.17 4.86
C SER A 23 12.10 -2.94 5.64
N LEU A 24 11.53 -3.16 6.80
CA LEU A 24 11.01 -2.10 7.65
C LEU A 24 11.50 -2.30 9.08
N SER A 25 11.52 -1.21 9.84
CA SER A 25 11.78 -1.28 11.27
C SER A 25 10.64 -2.01 11.96
N ALA A 26 10.95 -2.67 13.07
CA ALA A 26 9.92 -3.27 13.92
C ALA A 26 8.93 -2.19 14.34
N LYS A 27 7.66 -2.55 14.49
CA LYS A 27 6.58 -1.64 14.88
C LYS A 27 6.16 -0.66 13.79
N SER A 28 6.57 -0.87 12.55
CA SER A 28 6.08 -0.06 11.44
C SER A 28 4.61 -0.38 11.16
N SER A 29 3.89 0.63 10.69
CA SER A 29 2.48 0.50 10.33
C SER A 29 2.31 0.45 8.81
N VAL A 30 1.07 0.23 8.37
CA VAL A 30 0.73 0.31 6.95
C VAL A 30 1.11 1.69 6.39
N ARG A 31 0.86 2.75 7.15
CA ARG A 31 1.23 4.11 6.75
C ARG A 31 2.73 4.22 6.48
N ASP A 32 3.54 3.68 7.36
CA ASP A 32 5.00 3.72 7.20
C ASP A 32 5.43 3.02 5.91
N LEU A 33 4.82 1.89 5.61
CA LEU A 33 5.10 1.16 4.39
C LEU A 33 4.69 1.96 3.15
N VAL A 34 3.49 2.51 3.16
CA VAL A 34 3.00 3.29 2.01
C VAL A 34 3.87 4.54 1.80
N ASP A 35 4.26 5.21 2.88
CA ASP A 35 5.12 6.39 2.78
C ASP A 35 6.50 6.02 2.20
N LEU A 36 7.03 4.88 2.58
CA LEU A 36 8.29 4.40 2.03
C LEU A 36 8.15 4.11 0.53
N LEU A 37 7.02 3.54 0.11
CA LEU A 37 6.78 3.27 -1.31
C LEU A 37 6.65 4.57 -2.10
N VAL A 38 5.97 5.57 -1.55
CA VAL A 38 5.85 6.88 -2.18
C VAL A 38 7.23 7.52 -2.37
N ASP A 39 8.07 7.44 -1.35
CA ASP A 39 9.45 7.93 -1.44
C ASP A 39 10.24 7.22 -2.54
N ARG A 40 10.05 5.91 -2.63
CA ARG A 40 10.79 5.07 -3.56
C ARG A 40 10.36 5.27 -5.01
N TYR A 41 9.06 5.36 -5.25
CA TYR A 41 8.52 5.40 -6.61
C TYR A 41 8.17 6.81 -7.08
N GLY A 42 8.12 7.78 -6.18
CA GLY A 42 8.02 9.16 -6.54
C GLY A 42 6.62 9.72 -6.64
N GLU A 43 6.54 10.89 -7.28
CA GLU A 43 5.35 11.73 -7.26
C GLU A 43 4.14 11.06 -7.92
N GLU A 44 4.34 10.36 -9.02
CA GLU A 44 3.23 9.71 -9.71
C GLU A 44 2.57 8.66 -8.82
N PHE A 45 3.37 7.87 -8.11
CA PHE A 45 2.87 6.88 -7.17
C PHE A 45 2.11 7.57 -6.03
N GLY A 46 2.71 8.62 -5.48
CA GLY A 46 2.09 9.36 -4.39
C GLY A 46 0.76 9.99 -4.77
N ASN A 47 0.68 10.55 -5.98
CA ASN A 47 -0.56 11.17 -6.45
C ASN A 47 -1.66 10.14 -6.72
N TYR A 48 -1.28 8.90 -7.00
CA TYR A 48 -2.27 7.84 -7.18
C TYR A 48 -2.83 7.37 -5.84
N ILE A 49 -2.03 7.43 -4.78
CA ILE A 49 -2.43 7.00 -3.42
C ILE A 49 -3.17 8.13 -2.69
N TYR A 50 -2.62 9.34 -2.72
CA TYR A 50 -3.11 10.46 -1.93
C TYR A 50 -3.73 11.54 -2.83
N ASP A 51 -4.79 12.18 -2.33
CA ASP A 51 -5.37 13.33 -3.02
C ASP A 51 -4.57 14.60 -2.70
N GLY A 52 -5.04 15.76 -3.21
CA GLY A 52 -4.34 17.03 -3.03
C GLY A 52 -4.23 17.48 -1.58
N GLU A 53 -5.01 16.89 -0.68
CA GLU A 53 -4.98 17.20 0.75
C GLU A 53 -4.29 16.10 1.56
N LYS A 54 -3.56 15.22 0.87
CA LYS A 54 -2.81 14.11 1.46
C LYS A 54 -3.70 13.10 2.18
N ARG A 55 -4.96 12.99 1.74
CA ARG A 55 -5.85 11.94 2.23
C ARG A 55 -5.80 10.77 1.25
N VAL A 56 -5.88 9.56 1.79
CA VAL A 56 -5.89 8.36 0.97
C VAL A 56 -7.12 8.36 0.08
N ARG A 57 -6.93 8.13 -1.22
CA ARG A 57 -8.04 8.08 -2.15
C ARG A 57 -8.91 6.88 -1.85
N ASN A 58 -10.23 7.09 -1.78
CA ASN A 58 -11.14 6.04 -1.33
C ASN A 58 -11.44 4.96 -2.37
N TYR A 59 -10.97 5.12 -3.61
CA TYR A 59 -11.18 4.10 -4.63
C TYR A 59 -10.15 2.96 -4.55
N LEU A 60 -9.12 3.10 -3.73
CA LEU A 60 -8.11 2.05 -3.55
C LEU A 60 -8.45 1.19 -2.35
N SER A 61 -8.10 -0.08 -2.44
CA SER A 61 -8.21 -1.01 -1.32
C SER A 61 -6.84 -1.49 -0.92
N PHE A 62 -6.57 -1.46 0.37
CA PHE A 62 -5.32 -1.96 0.95
C PHE A 62 -5.68 -3.20 1.75
N VAL A 63 -5.20 -4.35 1.30
CA VAL A 63 -5.58 -5.64 1.87
C VAL A 63 -4.35 -6.29 2.50
N LEU A 64 -4.42 -6.49 3.81
CA LEU A 64 -3.32 -7.07 4.59
C LEU A 64 -3.66 -8.52 4.90
N ASN A 65 -2.88 -9.45 4.33
CA ASN A 65 -3.09 -10.88 4.53
C ASN A 65 -4.54 -11.30 4.28
N GLY A 66 -5.15 -10.73 3.25
CA GLY A 66 -6.52 -11.06 2.86
C GLY A 66 -7.60 -10.26 3.55
N VAL A 67 -7.24 -9.34 4.45
CA VAL A 67 -8.21 -8.53 5.20
C VAL A 67 -8.04 -7.06 4.82
N ASN A 68 -9.13 -6.39 4.45
CA ASN A 68 -9.08 -4.97 4.14
C ASN A 68 -8.70 -4.20 5.41
N VAL A 69 -7.71 -3.31 5.30
CA VAL A 69 -7.21 -2.59 6.48
C VAL A 69 -8.28 -1.72 7.14
N ASN A 70 -9.32 -1.34 6.38
CA ASN A 70 -10.43 -0.58 6.96
C ASN A 70 -11.23 -1.39 7.99
N SER A 71 -11.12 -2.71 7.95
CA SER A 71 -11.70 -3.59 8.98
C SER A 71 -10.77 -3.78 10.17
N LEU A 72 -9.62 -3.19 10.11
CA LEU A 72 -8.60 -3.21 11.17
C LEU A 72 -8.44 -1.77 11.66
N ASP A 73 -7.20 -1.32 11.83
CA ASP A 73 -6.93 0.04 12.27
C ASP A 73 -6.57 0.99 11.12
N GLY A 74 -7.03 0.68 9.90
CA GLY A 74 -6.74 1.49 8.74
C GLY A 74 -5.24 1.57 8.50
N PHE A 75 -4.75 2.76 8.18
CA PHE A 75 -3.32 2.96 7.95
C PHE A 75 -2.48 2.87 9.23
N ASP A 76 -3.12 2.88 10.41
CA ASP A 76 -2.40 2.71 11.66
C ASP A 76 -2.25 1.23 12.05
N THR A 77 -2.73 0.32 11.19
CA THR A 77 -2.59 -1.11 11.43
C THR A 77 -1.12 -1.49 11.50
N PRO A 78 -0.67 -2.15 12.58
CA PRO A 78 0.73 -2.56 12.69
C PRO A 78 1.04 -3.71 11.75
N LEU A 79 2.28 -3.74 11.27
CA LEU A 79 2.76 -4.80 10.40
C LEU A 79 3.62 -5.78 11.19
N ASN A 80 3.63 -7.02 10.73
CA ASN A 80 4.45 -8.08 11.31
C ASN A 80 5.32 -8.70 10.22
N ASP A 81 6.42 -9.30 10.63
CA ASP A 81 7.32 -9.95 9.69
C ASP A 81 6.55 -11.00 8.88
N GLY A 82 6.78 -11.00 7.58
CA GLY A 82 6.12 -11.95 6.68
C GLY A 82 4.76 -11.52 6.15
N ASP A 83 4.25 -10.35 6.58
CA ASP A 83 2.96 -9.87 6.10
C ASP A 83 2.99 -9.57 4.60
N THR A 84 1.82 -9.67 3.98
CA THR A 84 1.61 -9.31 2.57
C THR A 84 0.55 -8.23 2.49
N LEU A 85 0.92 -7.09 1.91
CA LEU A 85 -0.01 -6.00 1.65
C LEU A 85 -0.28 -5.92 0.15
N SER A 86 -1.55 -6.03 -0.24
CA SER A 86 -1.96 -5.91 -1.63
C SER A 86 -2.63 -4.56 -1.84
N LEU A 87 -2.20 -3.84 -2.87
CA LEU A 87 -2.76 -2.54 -3.24
C LEU A 87 -3.64 -2.77 -4.46
N LEU A 88 -4.95 -2.78 -4.23
CA LEU A 88 -5.91 -3.17 -5.25
C LEU A 88 -6.60 -1.98 -5.88
N PRO A 89 -6.88 -2.06 -7.20
CA PRO A 89 -7.61 -1.00 -7.90
C PRO A 89 -9.08 -1.01 -7.49
N PRO A 90 -9.85 0.03 -7.89
CA PRO A 90 -11.28 0.01 -7.66
C PRO A 90 -11.91 -1.19 -8.35
N VAL A 91 -12.91 -1.77 -7.72
CA VAL A 91 -13.62 -2.95 -8.25
C VAL A 91 -14.43 -2.53 -9.45
N GLY A 92 -14.29 -3.31 -10.51
CA GLY A 92 -14.73 -2.99 -11.84
C GLY A 92 -16.06 -2.29 -11.97
N GLY A 93 -16.12 -1.30 -12.82
CA GLY A 93 -17.33 -0.59 -13.19
C GLY A 93 -18.04 0.13 -12.08
N GLY A 94 -17.63 -0.12 -10.90
CA GLY A 94 -18.31 0.47 -9.75
C GLY A 94 -17.64 1.72 -9.30
#